data_1d23ddf3898171575fb1ac94a9739d09
#
_entry.id   1d23ddf3898171575fb1ac94a9739d09
#
_cell.length_a   1.000
_cell.length_b   1.000
_cell.length_c   1.000
_cell.angle_alpha   90.00
_cell.angle_beta   90.00
_cell.angle_gamma   90.00
#
_symmetry.space_group_name_H-M   'P 1'
#
loop_
_entity.id
_entity.type
_entity.pdbx_description
1 polymer ?
#
loop_
_entity_poly.entity_id
_entity_poly.type
_entity_poly.pdbx_seq_one_letter_code
_entity_poly.pdbx_strand_id
1 'polypeptide(L)'
;MAKGGRGSGKSSDISIIITQLIMRYPMNAVVVRKTDNTLATSVFEQIKWAIEEQKVSHLFKVKVSPMEITYVPRGNRIIFRGAQNPERLKSLKDSRFPFSIMWIEELAEFKTEDEVTTITNSMLRGELDDGLFYKFFFSYNPPKRKQSWVNKKYETSFQPDNTFVHHSTYLDNPFISKQFIQEAESTKERNELRYRWEYMGEAIGSGVVPFNNLQIEKIPDELYKSFDNIRNAVDFGYATDPLAFVRWHYDKKKRIIYAVDEHYGVQISNREFANWLKRRGYQSDEIFADSAEPKSIAELKQEHGIKRIKGVKKGPDSVEHGEQWLDDLTAIVIDPNRTPNIAREFENIDYETDKDGNVKPRLEDKDNHTIDATRYALERDMRQNKLSILT
;
A
#
# COMPACT_ATOMS: atom_id res chain seq x y z
N MET A 1 7.60 -10.68 -10.32
CA MET A 1 7.79 -9.41 -9.60
C MET A 1 9.21 -9.36 -9.07
N ALA A 2 9.97 -8.29 -9.39
CA ALA A 2 11.30 -8.05 -8.85
C ALA A 2 11.31 -6.73 -8.07
N LYS A 3 11.43 -6.80 -6.74
CA LYS A 3 11.58 -5.64 -5.86
C LYS A 3 12.97 -5.60 -5.23
N GLY A 4 13.43 -4.45 -4.81
CA GLY A 4 14.74 -4.34 -4.12
C GLY A 4 15.35 -2.96 -4.21
N GLY A 5 16.52 -2.81 -3.58
CA GLY A 5 17.26 -1.56 -3.52
C GLY A 5 17.96 -1.19 -4.81
N ARG A 6 18.66 -0.05 -4.78
CA ARG A 6 19.55 0.39 -5.86
C ARG A 6 20.69 -0.62 -6.05
N GLY A 7 21.11 -0.80 -7.29
CA GLY A 7 22.24 -1.68 -7.63
C GLY A 7 21.94 -3.19 -7.55
N SER A 8 20.70 -3.60 -7.31
CA SER A 8 20.33 -5.01 -7.11
C SER A 8 20.22 -5.87 -8.37
N GLY A 9 20.42 -5.29 -9.59
CA GLY A 9 20.41 -6.05 -10.84
C GLY A 9 19.04 -6.36 -11.43
N LYS A 10 17.94 -5.98 -10.79
CA LYS A 10 16.54 -6.32 -11.22
C LYS A 10 16.26 -6.10 -12.71
N SER A 11 16.56 -4.90 -13.22
CA SER A 11 16.29 -4.55 -14.61
C SER A 11 17.20 -5.32 -15.58
N SER A 12 18.43 -5.61 -15.16
CA SER A 12 19.38 -6.43 -15.93
C SER A 12 18.88 -7.85 -16.09
N ASP A 13 18.46 -8.49 -15.02
CA ASP A 13 17.93 -9.87 -15.05
C ASP A 13 16.67 -9.98 -15.90
N ILE A 14 15.71 -9.06 -15.72
CA ILE A 14 14.48 -9.05 -16.52
C ILE A 14 14.79 -8.83 -18.01
N SER A 15 15.69 -7.94 -18.35
CA SER A 15 16.06 -7.67 -19.75
C SER A 15 16.74 -8.88 -20.41
N ILE A 16 17.60 -9.60 -19.71
CA ILE A 16 18.21 -10.86 -20.16
C ILE A 16 17.11 -11.90 -20.41
N ILE A 17 16.20 -12.10 -19.45
CA ILE A 17 15.11 -13.08 -19.55
C ILE A 17 14.20 -12.74 -20.76
N ILE A 18 13.81 -11.48 -20.93
CA ILE A 18 12.98 -11.05 -22.08
C ILE A 18 13.68 -11.35 -23.39
N THR A 19 14.97 -11.04 -23.51
CA THR A 19 15.77 -11.32 -24.71
C THR A 19 15.78 -12.82 -25.01
N GLN A 20 15.97 -13.67 -24.01
CA GLN A 20 15.93 -15.13 -24.16
C GLN A 20 14.55 -15.64 -24.57
N LEU A 21 13.47 -15.10 -23.98
CA LEU A 21 12.09 -15.48 -24.35
C LEU A 21 11.78 -15.10 -25.78
N ILE A 22 12.22 -13.94 -26.26
CA ILE A 22 12.03 -13.50 -27.66
C ILE A 22 12.79 -14.42 -28.65
N MET A 23 13.98 -14.88 -28.28
CA MET A 23 14.71 -15.85 -29.10
C MET A 23 14.06 -17.24 -29.09
N ARG A 24 13.52 -17.65 -27.97
CA ARG A 24 13.00 -19.00 -27.77
C ARG A 24 11.58 -19.20 -28.33
N TYR A 25 10.70 -18.22 -28.15
CA TYR A 25 9.28 -18.34 -28.44
C TYR A 25 8.78 -17.38 -29.53
N PRO A 26 7.78 -17.75 -30.35
CA PRO A 26 7.17 -16.88 -31.36
C PRO A 26 6.19 -15.89 -30.72
N MET A 27 6.67 -15.05 -29.82
CA MET A 27 5.92 -14.07 -29.05
C MET A 27 6.54 -12.69 -29.19
N ASN A 28 5.74 -11.64 -29.11
CA ASN A 28 6.20 -10.26 -28.99
C ASN A 28 6.20 -9.82 -27.53
N ALA A 29 7.07 -8.84 -27.22
CA ALA A 29 7.13 -8.19 -25.92
C ALA A 29 6.78 -6.71 -26.01
N VAL A 30 6.15 -6.19 -24.94
CA VAL A 30 6.01 -4.75 -24.71
C VAL A 30 6.67 -4.38 -23.40
N VAL A 31 7.52 -3.36 -23.45
CA VAL A 31 8.16 -2.79 -22.26
C VAL A 31 7.53 -1.43 -21.97
N VAL A 32 7.10 -1.24 -20.75
CA VAL A 32 6.26 -0.10 -20.35
C VAL A 32 6.92 0.67 -19.20
N ARG A 33 6.89 1.99 -19.31
CA ARG A 33 7.12 2.91 -18.19
C ARG A 33 5.93 3.85 -18.03
N LYS A 34 5.83 4.52 -16.87
CA LYS A 34 4.78 5.51 -16.65
C LYS A 34 4.82 6.64 -17.67
N THR A 35 6.02 7.10 -18.05
CA THR A 35 6.24 8.23 -18.99
C THR A 35 7.04 7.82 -20.21
N ASP A 36 6.74 8.42 -21.39
CA ASP A 36 7.45 8.20 -22.63
C ASP A 36 8.91 8.73 -22.60
N ASN A 37 9.13 9.83 -21.89
CA ASN A 37 10.40 10.57 -21.89
C ASN A 37 11.60 9.76 -21.37
N THR A 38 11.35 8.78 -20.52
CA THR A 38 12.39 7.96 -19.89
C THR A 38 12.66 6.64 -20.61
N LEU A 39 11.84 6.26 -21.58
CA LEU A 39 11.96 4.98 -22.30
C LEU A 39 13.30 4.81 -22.99
N ALA A 40 13.74 5.85 -23.73
CA ALA A 40 14.94 5.79 -24.56
C ALA A 40 16.24 5.64 -23.73
N THR A 41 16.30 6.28 -22.57
CA THR A 41 17.50 6.32 -21.71
C THR A 41 17.49 5.26 -20.61
N SER A 42 16.40 4.52 -20.45
CA SER A 42 16.26 3.44 -19.45
C SER A 42 16.07 2.08 -20.12
N VAL A 43 14.84 1.62 -20.23
CA VAL A 43 14.51 0.25 -20.64
C VAL A 43 14.95 -0.11 -22.07
N PHE A 44 15.00 0.88 -22.98
CA PHE A 44 15.49 0.63 -24.34
C PHE A 44 16.99 0.33 -24.35
N GLU A 45 17.79 1.14 -23.68
CA GLU A 45 19.23 0.88 -23.51
C GLU A 45 19.47 -0.40 -22.69
N GLN A 46 18.63 -0.67 -21.70
CA GLN A 46 18.74 -1.87 -20.88
C GLN A 46 18.54 -3.17 -21.71
N ILE A 47 17.57 -3.20 -22.60
CA ILE A 47 17.39 -4.35 -23.53
C ILE A 47 18.55 -4.45 -24.52
N LYS A 48 19.05 -3.33 -25.05
CA LYS A 48 20.24 -3.33 -25.92
C LYS A 48 21.45 -3.91 -25.20
N TRP A 49 21.71 -3.45 -23.98
CA TRP A 49 22.77 -3.99 -23.13
C TRP A 49 22.60 -5.51 -22.94
N ALA A 50 21.40 -6.00 -22.64
CA ALA A 50 21.16 -7.43 -22.47
C ALA A 50 21.44 -8.26 -23.74
N ILE A 51 21.17 -7.71 -24.92
CA ILE A 51 21.50 -8.33 -26.20
C ILE A 51 23.02 -8.38 -26.43
N GLU A 52 23.73 -7.31 -26.08
CA GLU A 52 25.18 -7.23 -26.21
C GLU A 52 25.88 -8.18 -25.23
N GLU A 53 25.44 -8.19 -23.97
CA GLU A 53 25.99 -9.06 -22.92
C GLU A 53 25.85 -10.55 -23.25
N GLN A 54 24.76 -10.93 -23.87
CA GLN A 54 24.53 -12.29 -24.36
C GLN A 54 25.26 -12.59 -25.67
N LYS A 55 25.97 -11.63 -26.27
CA LYS A 55 26.73 -11.73 -27.54
C LYS A 55 25.86 -12.13 -28.73
N VAL A 56 24.60 -11.74 -28.73
CA VAL A 56 23.60 -12.07 -29.78
C VAL A 56 23.18 -10.87 -30.61
N SER A 57 23.92 -9.76 -30.59
CA SER A 57 23.61 -8.52 -31.30
C SER A 57 23.39 -8.73 -32.80
N HIS A 58 24.10 -9.68 -33.40
CA HIS A 58 23.98 -10.03 -34.85
C HIS A 58 22.61 -10.61 -35.22
N LEU A 59 21.82 -11.06 -34.21
CA LEU A 59 20.46 -11.60 -34.39
C LEU A 59 19.37 -10.55 -34.26
N PHE A 60 19.72 -9.32 -33.89
CA PHE A 60 18.74 -8.29 -33.60
C PHE A 60 18.93 -7.03 -34.47
N LYS A 61 17.79 -6.47 -34.91
CA LYS A 61 17.75 -5.16 -35.57
C LYS A 61 17.12 -4.15 -34.62
N VAL A 62 17.86 -3.07 -34.36
CA VAL A 62 17.44 -1.99 -33.46
C VAL A 62 16.94 -0.81 -34.30
N LYS A 63 15.74 -0.29 -33.95
CA LYS A 63 15.14 0.91 -34.52
C LYS A 63 14.81 1.89 -33.41
N VAL A 64 15.26 3.14 -33.57
CA VAL A 64 15.11 4.18 -32.52
C VAL A 64 13.78 4.91 -32.63
N SER A 65 13.24 5.10 -33.84
CA SER A 65 11.98 5.82 -34.03
C SER A 65 11.09 5.12 -35.08
N PRO A 66 9.94 4.56 -34.67
CA PRO A 66 9.55 4.26 -33.30
C PRO A 66 10.53 3.26 -32.64
N MET A 67 10.68 3.33 -31.30
CA MET A 67 11.55 2.40 -30.56
C MET A 67 11.04 0.97 -30.69
N GLU A 68 11.86 0.12 -31.32
CA GLU A 68 11.56 -1.27 -31.59
C GLU A 68 12.86 -2.07 -31.75
N ILE A 69 12.89 -3.28 -31.21
CA ILE A 69 13.98 -4.23 -31.39
C ILE A 69 13.38 -5.51 -31.95
N THR A 70 13.85 -5.92 -33.13
CA THR A 70 13.33 -7.08 -33.86
C THR A 70 14.34 -8.22 -33.83
N TYR A 71 13.92 -9.41 -33.43
CA TYR A 71 14.70 -10.64 -33.60
C TYR A 71 14.61 -11.11 -35.05
N VAL A 72 15.69 -10.92 -35.80
CA VAL A 72 15.73 -11.07 -37.27
C VAL A 72 15.37 -12.50 -37.73
N PRO A 73 15.84 -13.58 -37.08
CA PRO A 73 15.59 -14.93 -37.60
C PRO A 73 14.11 -15.31 -37.69
N ARG A 74 13.24 -14.69 -36.87
CA ARG A 74 11.81 -14.98 -36.84
C ARG A 74 10.94 -13.77 -37.19
N GLY A 75 11.40 -12.59 -36.82
CA GLY A 75 10.69 -11.33 -37.03
C GLY A 75 9.78 -10.90 -35.88
N ASN A 76 9.78 -11.60 -34.77
CA ASN A 76 9.12 -11.16 -33.56
C ASN A 76 9.91 -10.01 -32.88
N ARG A 77 9.25 -9.20 -32.04
CA ARG A 77 9.78 -7.90 -31.66
C ARG A 77 9.48 -7.50 -30.23
N ILE A 78 10.31 -6.59 -29.73
CA ILE A 78 10.13 -5.88 -28.46
C ILE A 78 9.79 -4.43 -28.81
N ILE A 79 8.69 -3.90 -28.29
CA ILE A 79 8.27 -2.52 -28.46
C ILE A 79 8.27 -1.79 -27.11
N PHE A 80 8.38 -0.46 -27.15
CA PHE A 80 8.48 0.37 -25.95
C PHE A 80 7.35 1.39 -25.94
N ARG A 81 6.66 1.55 -24.81
CA ARG A 81 5.49 2.43 -24.69
C ARG A 81 5.44 3.10 -23.32
N GLY A 82 5.07 4.38 -23.31
CA GLY A 82 4.66 5.05 -22.08
C GLY A 82 3.19 4.80 -21.76
N ALA A 83 2.87 4.73 -20.49
CA ALA A 83 1.52 4.49 -19.99
C ALA A 83 0.74 5.77 -19.65
N GLN A 84 1.19 6.94 -20.07
CA GLN A 84 0.46 8.21 -19.92
C GLN A 84 -0.93 8.17 -20.61
N ASN A 85 -1.01 7.41 -21.70
CA ASN A 85 -2.25 7.15 -22.43
C ASN A 85 -2.49 5.62 -22.50
N PRO A 86 -3.17 5.02 -21.51
CA PRO A 86 -3.46 3.57 -21.49
C PRO A 86 -4.20 3.08 -22.72
N GLU A 87 -4.96 3.95 -23.39
CA GLU A 87 -5.67 3.65 -24.65
C GLU A 87 -4.73 3.13 -25.75
N ARG A 88 -3.50 3.64 -25.83
CA ARG A 88 -2.49 3.21 -26.82
C ARG A 88 -2.00 1.79 -26.59
N LEU A 89 -2.11 1.30 -25.35
CA LEU A 89 -1.77 -0.08 -24.99
C LEU A 89 -2.91 -1.05 -25.30
N LYS A 90 -4.16 -0.56 -25.33
CA LYS A 90 -5.35 -1.38 -25.64
C LYS A 90 -5.39 -1.87 -27.09
N SER A 91 -4.64 -1.28 -28.00
CA SER A 91 -4.66 -1.58 -29.45
C SER A 91 -3.44 -2.35 -29.94
N LEU A 92 -2.63 -2.93 -29.04
CA LEU A 92 -1.47 -3.73 -29.44
C LEU A 92 -1.92 -5.01 -30.13
N LYS A 93 -1.73 -5.06 -31.44
CA LYS A 93 -1.98 -6.23 -32.28
C LYS A 93 -0.81 -6.45 -33.23
N ASP A 94 -0.48 -7.69 -33.47
CA ASP A 94 0.43 -8.12 -34.51
C ASP A 94 -0.21 -9.32 -35.21
N SER A 95 -0.14 -9.36 -36.54
CA SER A 95 -0.78 -10.41 -37.36
C SER A 95 -0.02 -11.74 -37.33
N ARG A 96 1.24 -11.74 -36.88
CA ARG A 96 2.10 -12.92 -36.92
C ARG A 96 2.41 -13.49 -35.53
N PHE A 97 2.64 -12.62 -34.56
CA PHE A 97 3.07 -13.02 -33.22
C PHE A 97 2.28 -12.26 -32.16
N PRO A 98 1.67 -12.96 -31.16
CA PRO A 98 0.92 -12.31 -30.11
C PRO A 98 1.85 -11.49 -29.20
N PHE A 99 1.37 -10.34 -28.72
CA PHE A 99 1.97 -9.66 -27.57
C PHE A 99 1.55 -10.40 -26.30
N SER A 100 2.44 -11.18 -25.73
CA SER A 100 2.17 -11.99 -24.54
C SER A 100 3.22 -11.82 -23.44
N ILE A 101 4.29 -11.08 -23.70
CA ILE A 101 5.29 -10.70 -22.72
C ILE A 101 5.17 -9.21 -22.43
N MET A 102 5.04 -8.82 -21.16
CA MET A 102 5.04 -7.41 -20.73
C MET A 102 6.04 -7.21 -19.59
N TRP A 103 6.76 -6.12 -19.65
CA TRP A 103 7.55 -5.63 -18.52
C TRP A 103 7.13 -4.20 -18.19
N ILE A 104 6.66 -3.98 -16.95
CA ILE A 104 6.43 -2.64 -16.40
C ILE A 104 7.59 -2.33 -15.46
N GLU A 105 8.43 -1.37 -15.87
CA GLU A 105 9.53 -0.88 -15.04
C GLU A 105 9.07 0.31 -14.20
N GLU A 106 9.66 0.45 -13.01
CA GLU A 106 9.32 1.44 -12.01
C GLU A 106 7.81 1.42 -11.67
N LEU A 107 7.34 0.23 -11.30
CA LEU A 107 5.93 0.00 -10.97
C LEU A 107 5.38 0.98 -9.93
N ALA A 108 6.23 1.45 -9.02
CA ALA A 108 5.88 2.41 -7.98
C ALA A 108 5.52 3.82 -8.51
N GLU A 109 5.84 4.15 -9.77
CA GLU A 109 5.43 5.40 -10.41
C GLU A 109 3.92 5.42 -10.74
N PHE A 110 3.25 4.27 -10.77
CA PHE A 110 1.81 4.17 -10.98
C PHE A 110 1.06 4.46 -9.68
N LYS A 111 0.08 5.35 -9.76
CA LYS A 111 -0.63 5.84 -8.56
C LYS A 111 -1.51 4.78 -7.90
N THR A 112 -2.13 3.90 -8.71
CA THR A 112 -3.07 2.89 -8.24
C THR A 112 -2.82 1.54 -8.91
N GLU A 113 -3.27 0.47 -8.26
CA GLU A 113 -3.30 -0.87 -8.82
C GLU A 113 -4.18 -0.94 -10.07
N ASP A 114 -5.29 -0.21 -10.10
CA ASP A 114 -6.25 -0.19 -11.21
C ASP A 114 -5.63 0.31 -12.52
N GLU A 115 -4.72 1.29 -12.44
CA GLU A 115 -3.96 1.74 -13.62
C GLU A 115 -3.19 0.56 -14.25
N VAL A 116 -2.51 -0.21 -13.42
CA VAL A 116 -1.69 -1.35 -13.87
C VAL A 116 -2.56 -2.50 -14.36
N THR A 117 -3.65 -2.80 -13.64
CA THR A 117 -4.62 -3.83 -14.02
C THR A 117 -5.26 -3.53 -15.36
N THR A 118 -5.60 -2.27 -15.63
CA THR A 118 -6.12 -1.83 -16.94
C THR A 118 -5.12 -2.11 -18.06
N ILE A 119 -3.83 -1.89 -17.82
CA ILE A 119 -2.77 -2.14 -18.81
C ILE A 119 -2.59 -3.64 -19.01
N THR A 120 -2.46 -4.43 -17.95
CA THR A 120 -2.24 -5.87 -18.05
C THR A 120 -3.44 -6.59 -18.70
N ASN A 121 -4.67 -6.23 -18.32
CA ASN A 121 -5.89 -6.78 -18.91
C ASN A 121 -6.02 -6.46 -20.41
N SER A 122 -5.40 -5.39 -20.89
CA SER A 122 -5.41 -5.06 -22.31
C SER A 122 -4.68 -6.10 -23.18
N MET A 123 -3.73 -6.84 -22.60
CA MET A 123 -3.03 -7.94 -23.29
C MET A 123 -3.76 -9.29 -23.20
N LEU A 124 -4.51 -9.54 -22.15
CA LEU A 124 -5.17 -10.82 -21.86
C LEU A 124 -6.45 -11.05 -22.70
N ARG A 125 -6.50 -10.54 -23.95
CA ARG A 125 -7.73 -10.50 -24.74
C ARG A 125 -7.91 -11.66 -25.72
N GLY A 126 -6.89 -12.46 -25.95
CA GLY A 126 -6.92 -13.54 -26.92
C GLY A 126 -6.46 -14.86 -26.33
N GLU A 127 -6.94 -15.95 -26.91
CA GLU A 127 -6.32 -17.25 -26.67
C GLU A 127 -4.97 -17.29 -27.37
N LEU A 128 -4.00 -17.95 -26.75
CA LEU A 128 -2.68 -18.18 -27.31
C LEU A 128 -2.62 -19.59 -27.87
N ASP A 129 -1.80 -19.79 -28.89
CA ASP A 129 -1.53 -21.12 -29.44
C ASP A 129 -0.87 -22.02 -28.40
N ASP A 130 -0.99 -23.33 -28.56
CA ASP A 130 -0.40 -24.33 -27.67
C ASP A 130 1.10 -24.09 -27.45
N GLY A 131 1.50 -24.11 -26.18
CA GLY A 131 2.89 -23.89 -25.78
C GLY A 131 3.29 -22.42 -25.64
N LEU A 132 2.41 -21.47 -25.94
CA LEU A 132 2.60 -20.05 -25.63
C LEU A 132 1.92 -19.70 -24.31
N PHE A 133 2.34 -18.58 -23.70
CA PHE A 133 1.88 -18.14 -22.39
C PHE A 133 1.93 -16.64 -22.25
N TYR A 134 1.12 -16.10 -21.35
CA TYR A 134 1.27 -14.73 -20.89
C TYR A 134 2.31 -14.65 -19.76
N LYS A 135 3.23 -13.69 -19.87
CA LYS A 135 4.25 -13.44 -18.85
C LYS A 135 4.38 -11.95 -18.55
N PHE A 136 4.14 -11.60 -17.28
CA PHE A 136 4.24 -10.24 -16.80
C PHE A 136 5.45 -10.12 -15.87
N PHE A 137 6.30 -9.16 -16.17
CA PHE A 137 7.42 -8.73 -15.31
C PHE A 137 7.11 -7.35 -14.75
N PHE A 138 7.36 -7.19 -13.47
CA PHE A 138 7.25 -5.90 -12.81
C PHE A 138 8.53 -5.67 -12.01
N SER A 139 9.10 -4.47 -12.08
CA SER A 139 10.27 -4.09 -11.30
C SER A 139 10.05 -2.75 -10.62
N TYR A 140 10.47 -2.63 -9.38
CA TYR A 140 10.41 -1.38 -8.63
C TYR A 140 11.37 -1.37 -7.43
N ASN A 141 11.75 -0.16 -7.02
CA ASN A 141 12.29 0.07 -5.70
C ASN A 141 11.12 0.40 -4.77
N PRO A 142 10.99 -0.28 -3.60
CA PRO A 142 9.89 -0.02 -2.69
C PRO A 142 9.82 1.46 -2.30
N PRO A 143 8.65 2.11 -2.47
CA PRO A 143 8.45 3.44 -1.92
C PRO A 143 8.69 3.45 -0.41
N LYS A 144 9.22 4.55 0.10
CA LYS A 144 9.48 4.72 1.53
C LYS A 144 8.20 4.50 2.36
N ARG A 145 7.08 5.00 1.86
CA ARG A 145 5.78 4.91 2.51
C ARG A 145 5.25 3.46 2.51
N LYS A 146 5.05 2.87 3.70
CA LYS A 146 4.50 1.51 3.87
C LYS A 146 3.13 1.33 3.22
N GLN A 147 2.29 2.36 3.29
CA GLN A 147 0.94 2.37 2.73
C GLN A 147 0.85 2.52 1.20
N SER A 148 1.98 2.65 0.50
CA SER A 148 1.96 2.58 -0.96
C SER A 148 1.32 1.29 -1.43
N TRP A 149 0.45 1.36 -2.46
CA TRP A 149 -0.27 0.20 -2.97
C TRP A 149 0.65 -0.96 -3.39
N VAL A 150 1.83 -0.66 -3.93
CA VAL A 150 2.81 -1.69 -4.32
C VAL A 150 3.38 -2.41 -3.09
N ASN A 151 3.63 -1.69 -2.00
CA ASN A 151 4.10 -2.29 -0.76
C ASN A 151 2.99 -3.15 -0.13
N LYS A 152 1.78 -2.62 0.01
CA LYS A 152 0.62 -3.39 0.50
C LYS A 152 0.41 -4.69 -0.27
N LYS A 153 0.53 -4.66 -1.59
CA LYS A 153 0.29 -5.82 -2.44
C LYS A 153 1.41 -6.86 -2.37
N TYR A 154 2.67 -6.44 -2.33
CA TYR A 154 3.82 -7.32 -2.53
C TYR A 154 4.71 -7.52 -1.30
N GLU A 155 4.38 -6.87 -0.17
CA GLU A 155 5.01 -7.11 1.13
C GLU A 155 4.28 -8.16 1.97
N THR A 156 3.08 -8.58 1.55
CA THR A 156 2.28 -9.57 2.28
C THR A 156 2.91 -10.97 2.18
N SER A 157 2.78 -11.75 3.23
CA SER A 157 3.20 -13.17 3.26
C SER A 157 2.38 -14.08 2.33
N PHE A 158 1.19 -13.62 1.94
CA PHE A 158 0.30 -14.33 1.02
C PHE A 158 0.37 -13.72 -0.37
N GLN A 159 0.84 -14.50 -1.34
CA GLN A 159 0.84 -14.16 -2.76
C GLN A 159 -0.01 -15.19 -3.52
N PRO A 160 -0.73 -14.79 -4.59
CA PRO A 160 -1.42 -15.74 -5.46
C PRO A 160 -0.43 -16.75 -6.09
N ASP A 161 -0.87 -17.98 -6.32
CA ASP A 161 -0.05 -19.09 -6.87
C ASP A 161 0.66 -18.75 -8.19
N ASN A 162 0.10 -17.82 -8.98
CA ASN A 162 0.67 -17.35 -10.23
C ASN A 162 1.63 -16.17 -10.08
N THR A 163 1.93 -15.75 -8.86
CA THR A 163 2.77 -14.58 -8.56
C THR A 163 4.02 -14.99 -7.80
N PHE A 164 5.17 -14.71 -8.39
CA PHE A 164 6.47 -14.88 -7.73
C PHE A 164 7.03 -13.50 -7.41
N VAL A 165 7.35 -13.25 -6.15
CA VAL A 165 7.98 -12.01 -5.67
C VAL A 165 9.43 -12.30 -5.29
N HIS A 166 10.36 -11.70 -6.02
CA HIS A 166 11.79 -11.77 -5.76
C HIS A 166 12.25 -10.44 -5.15
N HIS A 167 12.95 -10.52 -4.03
CA HIS A 167 13.62 -9.37 -3.40
C HIS A 167 15.13 -9.54 -3.58
N SER A 168 15.78 -8.51 -4.12
CA SER A 168 17.23 -8.47 -4.27
C SER A 168 17.82 -7.13 -3.80
N THR A 169 19.06 -7.18 -3.36
CA THR A 169 19.84 -6.04 -2.90
C THR A 169 21.13 -5.93 -3.72
N TYR A 170 21.90 -4.86 -3.53
CA TYR A 170 23.22 -4.75 -4.17
C TYR A 170 24.18 -5.86 -3.76
N LEU A 171 23.95 -6.51 -2.59
CA LEU A 171 24.77 -7.63 -2.10
C LEU A 171 24.57 -8.89 -2.94
N ASP A 172 23.45 -9.01 -3.63
CA ASP A 172 23.13 -10.13 -4.52
C ASP A 172 23.69 -9.91 -5.94
N ASN A 173 24.21 -8.72 -6.23
CA ASN A 173 24.71 -8.37 -7.54
C ASN A 173 26.25 -8.51 -7.61
N PRO A 174 26.77 -9.56 -8.26
CA PRO A 174 28.22 -9.79 -8.34
C PRO A 174 28.96 -8.77 -9.21
N PHE A 175 28.26 -7.96 -9.98
CA PHE A 175 28.85 -6.98 -10.91
C PHE A 175 28.87 -5.56 -10.32
N ILE A 176 28.47 -5.38 -9.06
CA ILE A 176 28.45 -4.07 -8.43
C ILE A 176 29.88 -3.53 -8.21
N SER A 177 30.08 -2.23 -8.44
CA SER A 177 31.40 -1.60 -8.29
C SER A 177 31.79 -1.46 -6.81
N LYS A 178 33.09 -1.49 -6.54
CA LYS A 178 33.63 -1.24 -5.20
C LYS A 178 33.25 0.13 -4.67
N GLN A 179 33.20 1.14 -5.55
CA GLN A 179 32.80 2.50 -5.20
C GLN A 179 31.34 2.55 -4.75
N PHE A 180 30.45 1.79 -5.41
CA PHE A 180 29.06 1.70 -4.99
C PHE A 180 28.93 1.07 -3.60
N ILE A 181 29.67 -0.01 -3.33
CA ILE A 181 29.68 -0.67 -2.01
C ILE A 181 30.17 0.31 -0.94
N GLN A 182 31.25 1.06 -1.19
CA GLN A 182 31.76 2.06 -0.25
C GLN A 182 30.74 3.15 0.06
N GLU A 183 30.01 3.65 -0.97
CA GLU A 183 28.97 4.65 -0.75
C GLU A 183 27.76 4.06 0.04
N ALA A 184 27.40 2.81 -0.23
CA ALA A 184 26.35 2.12 0.52
C ALA A 184 26.71 1.98 2.02
N GLU A 185 27.92 1.52 2.32
CA GLU A 185 28.43 1.39 3.69
C GLU A 185 28.56 2.76 4.39
N SER A 186 29.08 3.77 3.69
CA SER A 186 29.15 5.14 4.21
C SER A 186 27.73 5.71 4.50
N THR A 187 26.77 5.37 3.67
CA THR A 187 25.36 5.75 3.93
C THR A 187 24.81 5.02 5.14
N LYS A 188 25.14 3.75 5.33
CA LYS A 188 24.75 2.96 6.50
C LYS A 188 25.26 3.59 7.80
N GLU A 189 26.52 3.98 7.84
CA GLU A 189 27.13 4.65 9.01
C GLU A 189 26.48 6.00 9.32
N ARG A 190 26.17 6.79 8.29
CA ARG A 190 25.60 8.14 8.44
C ARG A 190 24.08 8.12 8.72
N ASN A 191 23.35 7.22 8.08
CA ASN A 191 21.89 7.13 8.15
C ASN A 191 21.41 5.72 7.79
N GLU A 192 21.28 4.88 8.80
CA GLU A 192 20.89 3.48 8.62
C GLU A 192 19.49 3.33 7.99
N LEU A 193 18.54 4.21 8.32
CA LEU A 193 17.19 4.17 7.73
C LEU A 193 17.24 4.44 6.22
N ARG A 194 18.05 5.43 5.80
CA ARG A 194 18.26 5.69 4.39
C ARG A 194 18.92 4.50 3.68
N TYR A 195 19.91 3.87 4.30
CA TYR A 195 20.57 2.67 3.79
C TYR A 195 19.58 1.52 3.60
N ARG A 196 18.77 1.24 4.61
CA ARG A 196 17.74 0.19 4.54
C ARG A 196 16.75 0.44 3.41
N TRP A 197 16.30 1.67 3.24
CA TRP A 197 15.38 2.02 2.16
C TRP A 197 16.05 1.99 0.77
N GLU A 198 17.13 2.75 0.57
CA GLU A 198 17.72 2.94 -0.78
C GLU A 198 18.47 1.71 -1.28
N TYR A 199 19.22 1.04 -0.41
CA TYR A 199 20.12 -0.05 -0.80
C TYR A 199 19.54 -1.42 -0.48
N MET A 200 18.84 -1.59 0.63
CA MET A 200 18.23 -2.86 0.99
C MET A 200 16.82 -3.01 0.43
N GLY A 201 16.20 -1.94 -0.07
CA GLY A 201 14.87 -1.98 -0.69
C GLY A 201 13.75 -2.29 0.30
N GLU A 202 13.87 -1.79 1.52
CA GLU A 202 12.87 -1.95 2.57
C GLU A 202 11.88 -0.77 2.58
N ALA A 203 10.61 -1.04 2.78
CA ALA A 203 9.59 -0.01 3.01
C ALA A 203 9.63 0.39 4.50
N ILE A 204 10.39 1.40 4.84
CA ILE A 204 10.67 1.78 6.23
C ILE A 204 9.68 2.79 6.83
N GLY A 205 8.77 3.36 6.02
CA GLY A 205 7.91 4.46 6.45
C GLY A 205 8.72 5.72 6.77
N SER A 206 8.27 6.47 7.78
CA SER A 206 9.03 7.58 8.37
C SER A 206 10.25 7.10 9.17
N GLY A 207 10.29 5.81 9.48
CA GLY A 207 11.28 5.19 10.35
C GLY A 207 10.98 5.36 11.85
N VAL A 208 9.88 6.02 12.18
CA VAL A 208 9.31 6.11 13.52
C VAL A 208 8.02 5.30 13.49
N VAL A 209 7.85 4.38 14.43
CA VAL A 209 6.65 3.54 14.53
C VAL A 209 5.65 4.24 15.43
N PRO A 210 4.49 4.69 14.91
CA PRO A 210 3.39 5.10 15.77
C PRO A 210 2.91 3.91 16.60
N PHE A 211 2.46 4.17 17.82
CA PHE A 211 1.90 3.17 18.72
C PHE A 211 2.85 1.97 19.00
N ASN A 212 3.99 2.24 19.63
CA ASN A 212 4.93 1.20 20.09
C ASN A 212 4.29 0.19 21.06
N ASN A 213 3.12 0.52 21.61
CA ASN A 213 2.29 -0.27 22.51
C ASN A 213 1.21 -1.10 21.80
N LEU A 214 1.23 -1.15 20.47
CA LEU A 214 0.28 -1.95 19.67
C LEU A 214 0.57 -3.45 19.80
N GLN A 215 -0.48 -4.23 20.09
CA GLN A 215 -0.45 -5.69 20.18
C GLN A 215 -1.51 -6.28 19.26
N ILE A 216 -1.08 -6.90 18.17
CA ILE A 216 -1.99 -7.59 17.22
C ILE A 216 -1.98 -9.07 17.58
N GLU A 217 -3.03 -9.49 18.28
CA GLU A 217 -3.13 -10.86 18.77
C GLU A 217 -4.57 -11.31 18.95
N LYS A 218 -4.77 -12.63 19.01
CA LYS A 218 -6.09 -13.20 19.29
C LYS A 218 -6.51 -12.91 20.73
N ILE A 219 -7.67 -12.28 20.90
CA ILE A 219 -8.29 -12.06 22.23
C ILE A 219 -9.02 -13.34 22.64
N PRO A 220 -8.67 -13.97 23.79
CA PRO A 220 -9.40 -15.14 24.29
C PRO A 220 -10.88 -14.86 24.51
N ASP A 221 -11.75 -15.80 24.15
CA ASP A 221 -13.21 -15.64 24.25
C ASP A 221 -13.70 -15.36 25.67
N GLU A 222 -13.04 -15.91 26.68
CA GLU A 222 -13.37 -15.67 28.09
C GLU A 222 -13.09 -14.22 28.49
N LEU A 223 -11.95 -13.68 28.06
CA LEU A 223 -11.59 -12.27 28.29
C LEU A 223 -12.56 -11.35 27.55
N TYR A 224 -12.84 -11.68 26.29
CA TYR A 224 -13.79 -10.90 25.48
C TYR A 224 -15.19 -10.79 26.11
N LYS A 225 -15.70 -11.88 26.69
CA LYS A 225 -17.00 -11.90 27.38
C LYS A 225 -17.03 -11.07 28.67
N SER A 226 -15.89 -10.77 29.25
CA SER A 226 -15.78 -9.96 30.48
C SER A 226 -15.75 -8.45 30.22
N PHE A 227 -15.75 -8.03 28.97
CA PHE A 227 -15.68 -6.61 28.60
C PHE A 227 -16.97 -5.87 28.92
N ASP A 228 -16.90 -4.91 29.81
CA ASP A 228 -18.03 -4.14 30.37
C ASP A 228 -17.90 -2.62 30.23
N ASN A 229 -16.67 -2.09 30.17
CA ASN A 229 -16.40 -0.66 30.10
C ASN A 229 -16.22 -0.18 28.64
N ILE A 230 -17.35 -0.10 27.93
CA ILE A 230 -17.41 0.07 26.47
C ILE A 230 -17.31 1.55 26.06
N ARG A 231 -16.61 1.79 24.97
CA ARG A 231 -16.45 3.07 24.26
C ARG A 231 -16.77 2.88 22.79
N ASN A 232 -17.71 3.65 22.28
CA ASN A 232 -18.10 3.58 20.87
C ASN A 232 -17.95 4.94 20.21
N ALA A 233 -17.48 4.93 18.98
CA ALA A 233 -17.55 6.11 18.13
C ALA A 233 -17.64 5.74 16.65
N VAL A 234 -17.99 6.74 15.85
CA VAL A 234 -18.04 6.67 14.40
C VAL A 234 -17.36 7.88 13.80
N ASP A 235 -16.51 7.64 12.84
CA ASP A 235 -16.02 8.60 11.88
C ASP A 235 -16.83 8.45 10.59
N PHE A 236 -17.46 9.55 10.14
CA PHE A 236 -18.35 9.50 8.99
C PHE A 236 -17.58 9.73 7.69
N GLY A 237 -17.71 8.81 6.76
CA GLY A 237 -17.33 8.97 5.36
C GLY A 237 -18.44 8.44 4.46
N TYR A 238 -18.43 8.78 3.18
CA TYR A 238 -19.46 8.31 2.25
C TYR A 238 -18.90 7.91 0.89
N ALA A 239 -18.39 8.84 0.08
CA ALA A 239 -18.06 8.59 -1.32
C ALA A 239 -16.73 7.83 -1.49
N THR A 240 -15.64 8.44 -1.08
CA THR A 240 -14.27 7.89 -1.15
C THR A 240 -13.75 7.47 0.20
N ASP A 241 -14.21 8.14 1.26
CA ASP A 241 -13.82 7.87 2.63
C ASP A 241 -14.83 6.92 3.27
N PRO A 242 -14.38 5.90 3.99
CA PRO A 242 -15.26 4.95 4.63
C PRO A 242 -15.95 5.54 5.85
N LEU A 243 -17.18 5.09 6.13
CA LEU A 243 -17.73 5.15 7.47
C LEU A 243 -16.94 4.15 8.33
N ALA A 244 -16.41 4.61 9.46
CA ALA A 244 -15.63 3.78 10.39
C ALA A 244 -16.24 3.85 11.79
N PHE A 245 -16.99 2.84 12.18
CA PHE A 245 -17.46 2.65 13.56
C PHE A 245 -16.50 1.75 14.30
N VAL A 246 -16.14 2.14 15.53
CA VAL A 246 -15.26 1.38 16.42
C VAL A 246 -15.93 1.16 17.77
N ARG A 247 -15.71 -0.01 18.33
CA ARG A 247 -16.13 -0.40 19.67
C ARG A 247 -14.95 -0.92 20.45
N TRP A 248 -14.64 -0.27 21.57
CA TRP A 248 -13.51 -0.58 22.43
C TRP A 248 -13.96 -0.92 23.85
N HIS A 249 -13.27 -1.84 24.51
CA HIS A 249 -13.26 -1.96 25.96
C HIS A 249 -12.03 -1.23 26.52
N TYR A 250 -12.21 -0.43 27.56
CA TYR A 250 -11.10 0.29 28.21
C TYR A 250 -10.89 -0.20 29.65
N ASP A 251 -9.83 -0.96 29.89
CA ASP A 251 -9.33 -1.27 31.25
C ASP A 251 -8.59 -0.06 31.80
N LYS A 252 -9.30 0.78 32.55
CA LYS A 252 -8.75 2.02 33.15
C LYS A 252 -7.59 1.75 34.13
N LYS A 253 -7.64 0.63 34.86
CA LYS A 253 -6.63 0.31 35.88
C LYS A 253 -5.30 -0.05 35.23
N LYS A 254 -5.36 -0.83 34.17
CA LYS A 254 -4.17 -1.26 33.42
C LYS A 254 -3.78 -0.29 32.31
N ARG A 255 -4.63 0.67 31.98
CA ARG A 255 -4.49 1.57 30.84
C ARG A 255 -4.36 0.79 29.51
N ILE A 256 -5.22 -0.19 29.29
CA ILE A 256 -5.25 -1.03 28.10
C ILE A 256 -6.60 -0.85 27.40
N ILE A 257 -6.59 -0.70 26.08
CA ILE A 257 -7.80 -0.77 25.27
C ILE A 257 -7.80 -2.05 24.43
N TYR A 258 -8.98 -2.66 24.29
CA TYR A 258 -9.22 -3.87 23.50
C TYR A 258 -10.24 -3.59 22.42
N ALA A 259 -9.91 -3.87 21.16
CA ALA A 259 -10.86 -3.75 20.06
C ALA A 259 -11.94 -4.85 20.19
N VAL A 260 -13.20 -4.43 20.22
CA VAL A 260 -14.34 -5.34 20.47
C VAL A 260 -15.10 -5.62 19.18
N ASP A 261 -15.46 -4.58 18.42
CA ASP A 261 -16.25 -4.71 17.20
C ASP A 261 -16.00 -3.51 16.28
N GLU A 262 -16.28 -3.67 15.00
CA GLU A 262 -16.16 -2.60 14.00
C GLU A 262 -17.25 -2.70 12.94
N HIS A 263 -17.55 -1.55 12.31
CA HIS A 263 -18.28 -1.50 11.05
C HIS A 263 -17.57 -0.52 10.12
N TYR A 264 -17.15 -1.00 8.95
CA TYR A 264 -16.26 -0.25 8.07
C TYR A 264 -16.68 -0.43 6.61
N GLY A 265 -16.79 0.66 5.86
CA GLY A 265 -17.04 0.61 4.43
C GLY A 265 -17.39 1.95 3.81
N VAL A 266 -17.25 2.03 2.49
CA VAL A 266 -17.68 3.18 1.69
C VAL A 266 -19.14 3.06 1.29
N GLN A 267 -19.79 4.18 1.00
CA GLN A 267 -21.19 4.26 0.55
C GLN A 267 -22.22 3.66 1.53
N ILE A 268 -21.88 3.60 2.82
CA ILE A 268 -22.81 3.17 3.87
C ILE A 268 -23.69 4.37 4.25
N SER A 269 -25.01 4.24 4.01
CA SER A 269 -25.98 5.26 4.42
C SER A 269 -26.22 5.25 5.94
N ASN A 270 -26.67 6.39 6.50
CA ASN A 270 -27.04 6.48 7.92
C ASN A 270 -28.10 5.43 8.33
N ARG A 271 -29.04 5.14 7.41
CA ARG A 271 -30.05 4.09 7.61
C ARG A 271 -29.44 2.69 7.71
N GLU A 272 -28.49 2.36 6.84
CA GLU A 272 -27.81 1.06 6.86
C GLU A 272 -26.97 0.90 8.12
N PHE A 273 -26.25 1.94 8.51
CA PHE A 273 -25.49 1.98 9.76
C PHE A 273 -26.41 1.80 10.98
N ALA A 274 -27.53 2.54 11.05
CA ALA A 274 -28.50 2.39 12.13
C ALA A 274 -29.09 0.98 12.20
N ASN A 275 -29.39 0.35 11.06
CA ASN A 275 -29.87 -1.02 11.00
C ASN A 275 -28.81 -2.02 11.47
N TRP A 276 -27.54 -1.78 11.16
CA TRP A 276 -26.43 -2.58 11.64
C TRP A 276 -26.30 -2.48 13.17
N LEU A 277 -26.35 -1.26 13.74
CA LEU A 277 -26.33 -1.03 15.19
C LEU A 277 -27.47 -1.77 15.91
N LYS A 278 -28.67 -1.74 15.32
CA LYS A 278 -29.84 -2.45 15.86
C LYS A 278 -29.67 -3.96 15.85
N ARG A 279 -29.17 -4.53 14.76
CA ARG A 279 -28.88 -5.99 14.68
C ARG A 279 -27.85 -6.45 15.70
N ARG A 280 -26.89 -5.59 16.05
CA ARG A 280 -25.87 -5.85 17.07
C ARG A 280 -26.33 -5.56 18.49
N GLY A 281 -27.49 -4.92 18.68
CA GLY A 281 -28.00 -4.52 19.99
C GLY A 281 -27.38 -3.25 20.56
N TYR A 282 -26.68 -2.45 19.72
CA TYR A 282 -25.94 -1.26 20.14
C TYR A 282 -26.74 0.05 20.06
N GLN A 283 -28.01 0.01 19.65
CA GLN A 283 -28.85 1.20 19.45
C GLN A 283 -29.06 2.06 20.70
N SER A 284 -28.89 1.47 21.88
CA SER A 284 -29.03 2.16 23.17
C SER A 284 -27.71 2.61 23.78
N ASP A 285 -26.59 2.26 23.18
CA ASP A 285 -25.26 2.61 23.66
C ASP A 285 -24.94 4.08 23.39
N GLU A 286 -24.05 4.65 24.18
CA GLU A 286 -23.48 5.97 23.90
C GLU A 286 -22.49 5.85 22.75
N ILE A 287 -22.67 6.68 21.70
CA ILE A 287 -21.81 6.72 20.53
C ILE A 287 -21.34 8.15 20.32
N PHE A 288 -20.04 8.32 20.17
CA PHE A 288 -19.44 9.60 19.80
C PHE A 288 -19.23 9.69 18.30
N ALA A 289 -19.33 10.89 17.74
CA ALA A 289 -19.15 11.11 16.31
C ALA A 289 -18.40 12.41 16.07
N ASP A 290 -17.83 12.59 14.88
CA ASP A 290 -17.27 13.88 14.52
C ASP A 290 -18.35 14.99 14.63
N SER A 291 -18.03 16.07 15.34
CA SER A 291 -18.91 17.23 15.47
C SER A 291 -19.09 18.01 14.17
N ALA A 292 -18.26 17.77 13.16
CA ALA A 292 -18.40 18.36 11.83
C ALA A 292 -19.59 17.79 11.04
N GLU A 293 -20.17 16.63 11.51
CA GLU A 293 -21.30 15.94 10.86
C GLU A 293 -22.64 16.06 11.62
N PRO A 294 -23.12 17.28 11.93
CA PRO A 294 -24.35 17.46 12.73
C PRO A 294 -25.61 16.93 12.05
N LYS A 295 -25.63 16.89 10.70
CA LYS A 295 -26.76 16.37 9.92
C LYS A 295 -26.90 14.85 10.11
N SER A 296 -25.82 14.09 9.97
CA SER A 296 -25.80 12.64 10.17
C SER A 296 -26.16 12.27 11.61
N ILE A 297 -25.67 13.03 12.59
CA ILE A 297 -26.03 12.85 14.00
C ILE A 297 -27.52 13.09 14.24
N ALA A 298 -28.10 14.16 13.65
CA ALA A 298 -29.51 14.50 13.80
C ALA A 298 -30.41 13.43 13.16
N GLU A 299 -30.11 12.99 11.95
CA GLU A 299 -30.83 11.94 11.22
C GLU A 299 -30.83 10.62 12.01
N LEU A 300 -29.68 10.16 12.48
CA LEU A 300 -29.57 8.94 13.29
C LEU A 300 -30.41 9.01 14.56
N LYS A 301 -30.47 10.17 15.22
CA LYS A 301 -31.31 10.36 16.41
C LYS A 301 -32.79 10.40 16.12
N GLN A 302 -33.19 11.23 15.17
CA GLN A 302 -34.59 11.60 14.95
C GLN A 302 -35.33 10.58 14.09
N GLU A 303 -34.66 10.08 13.06
CA GLU A 303 -35.30 9.19 12.08
C GLU A 303 -34.99 7.72 12.33
N HIS A 304 -33.78 7.41 12.85
CA HIS A 304 -33.35 6.02 12.99
C HIS A 304 -33.31 5.52 14.44
N GLY A 305 -33.61 6.37 15.43
CA GLY A 305 -33.77 5.96 16.83
C GLY A 305 -32.47 5.67 17.59
N ILE A 306 -31.31 6.14 17.09
CA ILE A 306 -30.02 6.03 17.79
C ILE A 306 -29.88 7.21 18.77
N LYS A 307 -30.64 7.16 19.87
CA LYS A 307 -30.87 8.33 20.74
C LYS A 307 -29.63 8.88 21.42
N ARG A 308 -28.61 8.05 21.68
CA ARG A 308 -27.42 8.43 22.47
C ARG A 308 -26.19 8.73 21.63
N ILE A 309 -26.33 8.94 20.32
CA ILE A 309 -25.25 9.45 19.49
C ILE A 309 -25.07 10.94 19.71
N LYS A 310 -23.82 11.44 19.76
CA LYS A 310 -23.50 12.85 19.96
C LYS A 310 -22.14 13.20 19.41
N GLY A 311 -21.97 14.46 18.99
CA GLY A 311 -20.69 15.00 18.54
C GLY A 311 -19.69 15.13 19.69
N VAL A 312 -18.43 14.86 19.40
CA VAL A 312 -17.31 15.12 20.32
C VAL A 312 -17.05 16.62 20.46
N LYS A 313 -16.54 17.03 21.60
CA LYS A 313 -16.09 18.41 21.79
C LYS A 313 -14.61 18.50 21.38
N LYS A 314 -14.34 19.00 20.17
CA LYS A 314 -12.97 19.25 19.70
C LYS A 314 -12.40 20.49 20.40
N GLY A 315 -11.20 20.38 20.97
CA GLY A 315 -10.40 21.51 21.46
C GLY A 315 -9.24 21.80 20.50
N PRO A 316 -8.54 22.93 20.66
CA PRO A 316 -7.26 23.15 19.99
C PRO A 316 -6.33 21.95 20.28
N ASP A 317 -5.55 21.53 19.29
CA ASP A 317 -4.58 20.43 19.38
C ASP A 317 -5.15 19.07 19.82
N SER A 318 -6.48 18.88 19.66
CA SER A 318 -7.16 17.65 20.08
C SER A 318 -6.71 16.40 19.30
N VAL A 319 -6.16 16.59 18.11
CA VAL A 319 -5.61 15.50 17.27
C VAL A 319 -4.31 15.02 17.89
N GLU A 320 -3.32 15.89 17.99
CA GLU A 320 -1.99 15.57 18.54
C GLU A 320 -2.05 15.03 19.97
N HIS A 321 -2.88 15.68 20.80
CA HIS A 321 -3.09 15.21 22.18
C HIS A 321 -3.74 13.82 22.22
N GLY A 322 -4.68 13.54 21.31
CA GLY A 322 -5.33 12.23 21.24
C GLY A 322 -4.39 11.13 20.76
N GLU A 323 -3.56 11.43 19.77
CA GLU A 323 -2.53 10.52 19.26
C GLU A 323 -1.51 10.20 20.35
N GLN A 324 -1.00 11.21 21.03
CA GLN A 324 -0.06 11.04 22.14
C GLN A 324 -0.66 10.25 23.31
N TRP A 325 -1.95 10.49 23.64
CA TRP A 325 -2.62 9.75 24.71
C TRP A 325 -2.75 8.26 24.37
N LEU A 326 -2.99 7.92 23.10
CA LEU A 326 -3.05 6.52 22.63
C LEU A 326 -1.65 5.87 22.71
N ASP A 327 -0.61 6.58 22.35
CA ASP A 327 0.78 6.10 22.44
C ASP A 327 1.23 5.92 23.91
N ASP A 328 0.68 6.73 24.85
CA ASP A 328 0.94 6.65 26.29
C ASP A 328 0.16 5.51 26.99
N LEU A 329 -0.74 4.79 26.32
CA LEU A 329 -1.40 3.61 26.89
C LEU A 329 -0.38 2.48 27.14
N THR A 330 -0.70 1.62 28.10
CA THR A 330 0.11 0.41 28.34
C THR A 330 0.06 -0.54 27.16
N ALA A 331 -1.12 -0.71 26.54
CA ALA A 331 -1.29 -1.50 25.33
C ALA A 331 -2.56 -1.11 24.57
N ILE A 332 -2.50 -1.27 23.25
CA ILE A 332 -3.63 -1.25 22.32
C ILE A 332 -3.73 -2.67 21.73
N VAL A 333 -4.72 -3.45 22.17
CA VAL A 333 -4.84 -4.86 21.82
C VAL A 333 -5.94 -5.04 20.77
N ILE A 334 -5.58 -5.61 19.62
CA ILE A 334 -6.48 -5.78 18.48
C ILE A 334 -6.43 -7.22 17.98
N ASP A 335 -7.60 -7.87 17.93
CA ASP A 335 -7.76 -9.19 17.29
C ASP A 335 -8.12 -9.00 15.82
N PRO A 336 -7.21 -9.28 14.86
CA PRO A 336 -7.44 -9.03 13.43
C PRO A 336 -8.54 -9.91 12.83
N ASN A 337 -8.93 -11.00 13.49
CA ASN A 337 -10.05 -11.83 13.05
C ASN A 337 -11.41 -11.19 13.41
N ARG A 338 -11.47 -10.33 14.43
CA ARG A 338 -12.69 -9.65 14.89
C ARG A 338 -12.81 -8.24 14.32
N THR A 339 -11.69 -7.54 14.26
CA THR A 339 -11.61 -6.13 13.86
C THR A 339 -10.46 -5.90 12.84
N PRO A 340 -10.60 -6.46 11.62
CA PRO A 340 -9.56 -6.45 10.60
C PRO A 340 -9.22 -5.05 10.09
N ASN A 341 -10.20 -4.12 10.05
CA ASN A 341 -9.93 -2.76 9.55
C ASN A 341 -9.24 -1.91 10.62
N ILE A 342 -9.62 -2.04 11.90
CA ILE A 342 -8.88 -1.42 13.00
C ILE A 342 -7.44 -1.93 13.00
N ALA A 343 -7.23 -3.25 12.92
CA ALA A 343 -5.88 -3.83 12.84
C ALA A 343 -5.08 -3.24 11.67
N ARG A 344 -5.66 -3.24 10.48
CA ARG A 344 -5.01 -2.74 9.27
C ARG A 344 -4.57 -1.28 9.41
N GLU A 345 -5.43 -0.38 9.91
CA GLU A 345 -5.09 1.02 10.00
C GLU A 345 -4.04 1.28 11.09
N PHE A 346 -4.18 0.68 12.28
CA PHE A 346 -3.19 0.83 13.35
C PHE A 346 -1.82 0.23 13.00
N GLU A 347 -1.75 -0.89 12.27
CA GLU A 347 -0.48 -1.47 11.83
C GLU A 347 0.23 -0.64 10.75
N ASN A 348 -0.55 0.04 9.91
CA ASN A 348 -0.01 0.67 8.71
C ASN A 348 0.10 2.18 8.79
N ILE A 349 -0.45 2.83 9.82
CA ILE A 349 -0.35 4.28 9.98
C ILE A 349 1.12 4.71 10.11
N ASP A 350 1.44 5.88 9.60
CA ASP A 350 2.77 6.48 9.70
C ASP A 350 2.65 7.94 10.12
N TYR A 351 3.75 8.55 10.50
CA TYR A 351 3.80 9.99 10.72
C TYR A 351 3.91 10.76 9.41
N GLU A 352 3.31 11.94 9.33
CA GLU A 352 3.55 12.88 8.24
C GLU A 352 5.03 13.20 8.13
N THR A 353 5.51 13.36 6.89
CA THR A 353 6.84 13.88 6.62
C THR A 353 6.76 15.21 5.87
N ASP A 354 7.72 16.10 6.11
CA ASP A 354 7.88 17.31 5.29
C ASP A 354 8.51 16.98 3.93
N LYS A 355 8.73 18.01 3.10
CA LYS A 355 9.31 17.86 1.76
C LYS A 355 10.76 17.33 1.78
N ASP A 356 11.45 17.51 2.89
CA ASP A 356 12.83 17.09 3.10
C ASP A 356 12.91 15.70 3.75
N GLY A 357 11.75 15.10 4.08
CA GLY A 357 11.63 13.77 4.68
C GLY A 357 11.76 13.76 6.20
N ASN A 358 11.72 14.92 6.86
CA ASN A 358 11.70 14.97 8.33
C ASN A 358 10.33 14.62 8.87
N VAL A 359 10.28 13.83 9.93
CA VAL A 359 9.05 13.38 10.57
C VAL A 359 8.41 14.55 11.31
N LYS A 360 7.13 14.78 11.06
CA LYS A 360 6.29 15.68 11.83
C LYS A 360 5.65 14.93 13.00
N PRO A 361 5.38 15.59 14.13
CA PRO A 361 4.72 14.96 15.28
C PRO A 361 3.21 14.83 15.09
N ARG A 362 2.78 14.31 13.94
CA ARG A 362 1.38 14.12 13.55
C ARG A 362 1.27 12.92 12.62
N LEU A 363 0.27 12.08 12.83
CA LEU A 363 -0.04 10.96 11.95
C LEU A 363 -0.51 11.43 10.56
N GLU A 364 -0.28 10.61 9.54
CA GLU A 364 -0.80 10.87 8.20
C GLU A 364 -2.33 10.94 8.20
N ASP A 365 -2.87 11.96 7.53
CA ASP A 365 -4.32 12.17 7.36
C ASP A 365 -4.87 11.34 6.19
N LYS A 366 -4.53 10.05 6.18
CA LYS A 366 -5.00 9.09 5.18
C LYS A 366 -5.02 7.68 5.74
N ASP A 367 -6.08 6.94 5.46
CA ASP A 367 -6.29 5.58 5.99
C ASP A 367 -6.20 5.55 7.55
N ASN A 368 -6.77 6.57 8.23
CA ASN A 368 -6.73 6.78 9.68
C ASN A 368 -8.14 6.85 10.32
N HIS A 369 -9.18 6.46 9.60
CA HIS A 369 -10.58 6.62 10.01
C HIS A 369 -10.93 5.89 11.30
N THR A 370 -10.43 4.68 11.50
CA THR A 370 -10.62 3.93 12.75
C THR A 370 -9.80 4.52 13.90
N ILE A 371 -8.67 5.16 13.60
CA ILE A 371 -7.84 5.86 14.59
C ILE A 371 -8.56 7.11 15.07
N ASP A 372 -9.14 7.89 14.14
CA ASP A 372 -9.93 9.07 14.46
C ASP A 372 -11.17 8.70 15.25
N ALA A 373 -11.92 7.67 14.82
CA ALA A 373 -13.04 7.15 15.59
C ALA A 373 -12.59 6.67 16.99
N THR A 374 -11.41 6.06 17.13
CA THR A 374 -10.87 5.64 18.44
C THR A 374 -10.59 6.85 19.34
N ARG A 375 -10.03 7.92 18.80
CA ARG A 375 -9.86 9.17 19.54
C ARG A 375 -11.20 9.75 20.01
N TYR A 376 -12.22 9.72 19.15
CA TYR A 376 -13.57 10.17 19.53
C TYR A 376 -14.17 9.31 20.64
N ALA A 377 -14.01 7.98 20.56
CA ALA A 377 -14.51 7.05 21.56
C ALA A 377 -13.93 7.31 22.96
N LEU A 378 -12.65 7.68 23.03
CA LEU A 378 -11.89 7.84 24.28
C LEU A 378 -11.71 9.29 24.73
N GLU A 379 -12.30 10.26 24.03
CA GLU A 379 -12.14 11.69 24.26
C GLU A 379 -12.41 12.11 25.72
N ARG A 380 -13.44 11.51 26.35
CA ARG A 380 -13.74 11.79 27.76
C ARG A 380 -12.69 11.27 28.72
N ASP A 381 -12.12 10.11 28.44
CA ASP A 381 -11.08 9.52 29.28
C ASP A 381 -9.78 10.32 29.16
N MET A 382 -9.48 10.86 27.97
CA MET A 382 -8.37 11.78 27.73
C MET A 382 -8.48 13.07 28.55
N ARG A 383 -9.68 13.67 28.65
CA ARG A 383 -9.91 14.89 29.40
C ARG A 383 -9.80 14.71 30.93
N GLN A 384 -10.26 13.57 31.45
CA GLN A 384 -10.21 13.28 32.89
C GLN A 384 -8.78 13.21 33.40
N ASN A 385 -7.85 12.68 32.60
CA ASN A 385 -6.42 12.65 32.96
C ASN A 385 -5.79 14.04 33.04
N LYS A 386 -6.23 15.01 32.24
CA LYS A 386 -5.74 16.39 32.28
C LYS A 386 -6.07 17.11 33.59
N LEU A 387 -7.21 16.79 34.20
CA LEU A 387 -7.63 17.35 35.47
C LEU A 387 -6.89 16.76 36.68
N SER A 388 -6.49 15.48 36.61
CA SER A 388 -5.75 14.81 37.71
C SER A 388 -4.26 15.15 37.77
N ILE A 389 -3.69 15.79 36.76
CA ILE A 389 -2.30 16.26 36.75
C ILE A 389 -2.19 17.70 37.28
N LEU A 390 -3.31 18.43 37.37
CA LEU A 390 -3.40 19.81 37.84
C LEU A 390 -3.90 19.93 39.28
N THR A 391 -4.23 18.82 39.93
CA THR A 391 -4.53 18.71 41.37
C THR A 391 -3.50 17.88 42.10
#